data_174cf9665188034ae50f9b2473c50495
#
_entry.id   174cf9665188034ae50f9b2473c50495
#
_cell.length_a   1.000
_cell.length_b   1.000
_cell.length_c   1.000
_cell.angle_alpha   90.00
_cell.angle_beta   90.00
_cell.angle_gamma   90.00
#
_symmetry.space_group_name_H-M   'P 1'
#
loop_
_entity.id
_entity.type
_entity.pdbx_description
1 polymer ?
#
loop_
_entity_poly.entity_id
_entity_poly.type
_entity_poly.pdbx_seq_one_letter_code
_entity_poly.pdbx_strand_id
1 'polypeptide(L)'
;MTLALAASVARAERSEPLSALAKMPVKEITVFKDGHAFVLHAGKMPTDEHGNVLMDYLPTPVIGTFWPYSAEKHAKLSAVTASSHKVSVVRTALNLRELIEANVGADVLVTEAQVVENGSKSEPLRYRATILAVPGQSGEELEAIGPPNSGQKLPVKGNIVLLKLADGGVKVVGFDRVLDVTFVGDHKEKITEEEFRNLLTLKLDWEGRPQKEAEVGLLYLQRGVRWIPDYRVTIDGKGNAVVTLQATLINELTDLEDVTAHLVIGVPTFAFKDTVDPMSLQQTVAQLSPYFHQDAQTAYGFSNAIMTQQARMSEYRGPQPAAAPAPTIDLGPEVATTGKTEDLFLFSVKHVTLKKGQRMVVPITEFTLKYKDVYALDIPFTPPPEVWRNFGNTPQQAELARLFNGPKVMHRIRLTNSSEYPLTTAPALILRDNRVLAQGLMTYAAPGGDSDLDVTTAVDVRVKKTDIETKRTPNAATWQGDQYGRIDLAGKIALTSFAKQPIEVEVVRNVLGNVSEADHQGRIEMVNIFEDPTFGAVGSYPYWWGWFNWPWWWNHFNGVGRVSWTVTLEPNEPQELNYTWNYYWR
;
A
#
# COMPACT_ATOMS: atom_id res chain seq x y z
N MET A 1 -33.77 -65.46 18.41
CA MET A 1 -33.88 -63.99 18.33
C MET A 1 -32.48 -63.43 18.57
N THR A 2 -31.75 -63.30 17.44
CA THR A 2 -30.33 -62.98 17.45
C THR A 2 -30.21 -61.50 17.07
N LEU A 3 -29.79 -60.66 18.03
CA LEU A 3 -29.50 -59.22 17.79
C LEU A 3 -28.17 -59.13 17.04
N ALA A 4 -28.19 -58.68 15.81
CA ALA A 4 -26.98 -58.25 15.11
C ALA A 4 -26.66 -56.81 15.48
N LEU A 5 -25.57 -56.60 16.26
CA LEU A 5 -24.97 -55.29 16.45
C LEU A 5 -24.29 -54.86 15.14
N ALA A 6 -24.86 -53.91 14.42
CA ALA A 6 -24.18 -53.22 13.34
C ALA A 6 -23.20 -52.19 13.96
N ALA A 7 -21.92 -52.54 14.00
CA ALA A 7 -20.86 -51.58 14.27
C ALA A 7 -20.74 -50.65 13.05
N SER A 8 -21.18 -49.39 13.21
CA SER A 8 -20.85 -48.33 12.28
C SER A 8 -19.36 -48.00 12.43
N VAL A 9 -18.56 -48.51 11.51
CA VAL A 9 -17.17 -48.08 11.35
C VAL A 9 -17.22 -46.62 10.88
N ALA A 10 -16.96 -45.69 11.79
CA ALA A 10 -16.67 -44.33 11.44
C ALA A 10 -15.44 -44.36 10.52
N ARG A 11 -15.64 -44.00 9.29
CA ARG A 11 -14.57 -43.88 8.29
C ARG A 11 -13.74 -42.68 8.70
N ALA A 12 -12.54 -42.93 9.23
CA ALA A 12 -11.59 -41.88 9.52
C ALA A 12 -11.37 -41.05 8.25
N GLU A 13 -11.62 -39.75 8.33
CA GLU A 13 -11.24 -38.81 7.27
C GLU A 13 -9.71 -38.89 7.11
N ARG A 14 -9.27 -39.51 6.02
CA ARG A 14 -7.84 -39.52 5.68
C ARG A 14 -7.41 -38.10 5.34
N SER A 15 -6.32 -37.63 5.96
CA SER A 15 -5.71 -36.36 5.59
C SER A 15 -5.30 -36.38 4.12
N GLU A 16 -5.72 -35.34 3.38
CA GLU A 16 -5.42 -35.23 1.95
C GLU A 16 -3.91 -34.98 1.76
N PRO A 17 -3.26 -35.68 0.81
CA PRO A 17 -1.86 -35.41 0.49
C PRO A 17 -1.72 -34.04 -0.16
N LEU A 18 -0.67 -33.30 0.19
CA LEU A 18 -0.40 -31.97 -0.35
C LEU A 18 -0.38 -31.91 -1.89
N SER A 19 0.02 -33.02 -2.54
CA SER A 19 0.03 -33.15 -4.00
C SER A 19 -1.37 -33.19 -4.65
N ALA A 20 -2.41 -33.46 -3.85
CA ALA A 20 -3.80 -33.45 -4.32
C ALA A 20 -4.44 -32.06 -4.24
N LEU A 21 -3.80 -31.12 -3.55
CA LEU A 21 -4.30 -29.76 -3.43
C LEU A 21 -3.97 -28.94 -4.67
N ALA A 22 -4.98 -28.30 -5.22
CA ALA A 22 -4.86 -27.56 -6.45
C ALA A 22 -4.43 -26.10 -6.21
N LYS A 23 -3.59 -25.58 -7.11
CA LYS A 23 -3.26 -24.15 -7.17
C LYS A 23 -3.92 -23.57 -8.41
N MET A 24 -4.93 -22.73 -8.20
CA MET A 24 -5.59 -22.05 -9.32
C MET A 24 -4.70 -20.94 -9.85
N PRO A 25 -4.36 -20.92 -11.16
CA PRO A 25 -3.49 -19.90 -11.72
C PRO A 25 -4.16 -18.52 -11.70
N VAL A 26 -3.36 -17.49 -11.50
CA VAL A 26 -3.76 -16.10 -11.75
C VAL A 26 -3.80 -15.90 -13.27
N LYS A 27 -4.89 -15.34 -13.79
CA LYS A 27 -5.04 -14.99 -15.21
C LYS A 27 -4.87 -13.51 -15.47
N GLU A 28 -5.47 -12.69 -14.64
CA GLU A 28 -5.46 -11.25 -14.79
C GLU A 28 -5.29 -10.58 -13.43
N ILE A 29 -4.61 -9.44 -13.44
CA ILE A 29 -4.52 -8.55 -12.29
C ILE A 29 -4.82 -7.12 -12.73
N THR A 30 -5.61 -6.39 -11.94
CA THR A 30 -5.81 -4.95 -12.11
C THR A 30 -5.14 -4.24 -10.94
N VAL A 31 -4.03 -3.55 -11.20
CA VAL A 31 -3.12 -3.04 -10.18
C VAL A 31 -3.29 -1.54 -9.99
N PHE A 32 -3.50 -1.11 -8.75
CA PHE A 32 -3.62 0.29 -8.37
C PHE A 32 -2.33 0.82 -7.74
N LYS A 33 -2.16 2.14 -7.78
CA LYS A 33 -0.97 2.82 -7.22
C LYS A 33 -0.89 2.72 -5.69
N ASP A 34 -2.02 2.57 -5.02
CA ASP A 34 -2.12 2.50 -3.55
C ASP A 34 -1.72 1.13 -2.97
N GLY A 35 -1.41 0.15 -3.82
CA GLY A 35 -0.97 -1.18 -3.43
C GLY A 35 -2.08 -2.23 -3.36
N HIS A 36 -3.30 -1.89 -3.75
CA HIS A 36 -4.37 -2.86 -3.97
C HIS A 36 -4.33 -3.40 -5.40
N ALA A 37 -4.79 -4.63 -5.55
CA ALA A 37 -5.02 -5.21 -6.87
C ALA A 37 -6.27 -6.09 -6.85
N PHE A 38 -7.08 -6.02 -7.90
CA PHE A 38 -8.00 -7.08 -8.22
C PHE A 38 -7.22 -8.24 -8.83
N VAL A 39 -7.49 -9.44 -8.32
CA VAL A 39 -6.84 -10.67 -8.76
C VAL A 39 -7.91 -11.62 -9.28
N LEU A 40 -7.78 -12.02 -10.53
CA LEU A 40 -8.63 -13.02 -11.15
C LEU A 40 -7.86 -14.33 -11.27
N HIS A 41 -8.27 -15.30 -10.48
CA HIS A 41 -7.90 -16.69 -10.68
C HIS A 41 -8.94 -17.40 -11.54
N ALA A 42 -8.53 -18.19 -12.49
CA ALA A 42 -9.43 -19.01 -13.27
C ALA A 42 -8.70 -20.22 -13.88
N GLY A 43 -9.35 -21.35 -13.92
CA GLY A 43 -8.79 -22.54 -14.55
C GLY A 43 -9.59 -23.81 -14.30
N LYS A 44 -9.17 -24.88 -14.98
CA LYS A 44 -9.65 -26.24 -14.73
C LYS A 44 -8.94 -26.80 -13.52
N MET A 45 -9.71 -27.16 -12.51
CA MET A 45 -9.22 -27.62 -11.23
C MET A 45 -9.68 -29.04 -10.95
N PRO A 46 -8.85 -29.91 -10.36
CA PRO A 46 -9.26 -31.25 -9.97
C PRO A 46 -10.35 -31.19 -8.90
N THR A 47 -11.27 -32.16 -8.95
CA THR A 47 -12.32 -32.30 -7.94
C THR A 47 -12.06 -33.49 -7.03
N ASP A 48 -12.56 -33.40 -5.80
CA ASP A 48 -12.55 -34.48 -4.82
C ASP A 48 -13.58 -35.59 -5.19
N GLU A 49 -13.71 -36.63 -4.34
CA GLU A 49 -14.68 -37.71 -4.49
C GLU A 49 -16.16 -37.24 -4.52
N HIS A 50 -16.41 -36.01 -4.00
CA HIS A 50 -17.74 -35.41 -3.95
C HIS A 50 -17.96 -34.39 -5.08
N GLY A 51 -16.96 -34.16 -5.92
CA GLY A 51 -17.02 -33.18 -7.01
C GLY A 51 -16.76 -31.75 -6.58
N ASN A 52 -16.16 -31.51 -5.42
CA ASN A 52 -15.75 -30.18 -4.95
C ASN A 52 -14.30 -29.88 -5.32
N VAL A 53 -13.95 -28.59 -5.40
CA VAL A 53 -12.57 -28.15 -5.63
C VAL A 53 -11.95 -27.71 -4.31
N LEU A 54 -10.82 -28.32 -3.94
CA LEU A 54 -10.01 -27.94 -2.78
C LEU A 54 -8.79 -27.15 -3.24
N MET A 55 -8.61 -25.96 -2.68
CA MET A 55 -7.51 -25.07 -3.02
C MET A 55 -6.55 -24.90 -1.84
N ASP A 56 -5.26 -25.13 -2.08
CA ASP A 56 -4.17 -24.81 -1.12
C ASP A 56 -3.82 -23.30 -1.20
N TYR A 57 -4.83 -22.48 -1.16
CA TYR A 57 -4.69 -21.03 -1.16
C TYR A 57 -5.92 -20.40 -0.52
N LEU A 58 -5.69 -19.59 0.50
CA LEU A 58 -6.72 -18.79 1.14
C LEU A 58 -6.34 -17.32 1.01
N PRO A 59 -7.05 -16.53 0.18
CA PRO A 59 -6.77 -15.11 0.02
C PRO A 59 -7.13 -14.31 1.28
N THR A 60 -6.62 -13.08 1.36
CA THR A 60 -7.00 -12.07 2.37
C THR A 60 -7.70 -10.90 1.68
N PRO A 61 -8.91 -11.11 1.16
CA PRO A 61 -9.61 -10.11 0.38
C PRO A 61 -10.09 -8.94 1.24
N VAL A 62 -10.28 -7.81 0.61
CA VAL A 62 -11.04 -6.69 1.18
C VAL A 62 -12.51 -7.11 1.29
N ILE A 63 -13.16 -6.78 2.41
CA ILE A 63 -14.56 -7.17 2.65
C ILE A 63 -15.49 -6.76 1.48
N GLY A 64 -16.38 -7.68 1.10
CA GLY A 64 -17.32 -7.47 0.01
C GLY A 64 -16.75 -7.60 -1.41
N THR A 65 -15.46 -7.95 -1.54
CA THR A 65 -14.82 -8.12 -2.86
C THR A 65 -14.52 -9.56 -3.23
N PHE A 66 -14.84 -10.51 -2.38
CA PHE A 66 -14.60 -11.93 -2.59
C PHE A 66 -15.71 -12.56 -3.41
N TRP A 67 -15.43 -12.89 -4.69
CA TRP A 67 -16.40 -13.38 -5.65
C TRP A 67 -15.91 -14.67 -6.33
N PRO A 68 -16.15 -15.84 -5.72
CA PRO A 68 -15.94 -17.14 -6.37
C PRO A 68 -17.07 -17.45 -7.36
N TYR A 69 -16.75 -18.19 -8.41
CA TYR A 69 -17.73 -18.61 -9.43
C TYR A 69 -17.37 -19.96 -10.05
N SER A 70 -18.37 -20.62 -10.64
CA SER A 70 -18.19 -21.76 -11.52
C SER A 70 -18.41 -21.30 -12.97
N ALA A 71 -17.46 -21.61 -13.84
CA ALA A 71 -17.59 -21.48 -15.29
C ALA A 71 -17.98 -22.82 -15.95
N GLU A 72 -18.13 -23.89 -15.15
CA GLU A 72 -18.53 -25.22 -15.61
C GLU A 72 -19.99 -25.20 -16.05
N LYS A 73 -20.26 -25.79 -17.25
CA LYS A 73 -21.60 -25.76 -17.83
C LYS A 73 -22.62 -26.59 -17.05
N HIS A 74 -22.18 -27.67 -16.41
CA HIS A 74 -23.02 -28.65 -15.73
C HIS A 74 -22.83 -28.65 -14.21
N ALA A 75 -22.20 -27.62 -13.66
CA ALA A 75 -22.04 -27.46 -12.22
C ALA A 75 -22.19 -26.01 -11.79
N LYS A 76 -22.99 -25.80 -10.77
CA LYS A 76 -23.18 -24.48 -10.15
C LYS A 76 -22.43 -24.40 -8.82
N LEU A 77 -21.86 -23.23 -8.52
CA LEU A 77 -21.29 -23.00 -7.21
C LEU A 77 -22.42 -22.94 -6.18
N SER A 78 -22.45 -23.90 -5.24
CA SER A 78 -23.46 -23.96 -4.18
C SER A 78 -23.03 -23.25 -2.91
N ALA A 79 -21.76 -23.39 -2.53
CA ALA A 79 -21.18 -22.72 -1.36
C ALA A 79 -19.65 -22.67 -1.46
N VAL A 80 -19.05 -21.77 -0.69
CA VAL A 80 -17.60 -21.74 -0.47
C VAL A 80 -17.33 -21.77 1.02
N THR A 81 -16.42 -22.65 1.44
CA THR A 81 -16.04 -22.78 2.84
C THR A 81 -14.54 -22.60 2.98
N ALA A 82 -14.14 -21.79 3.94
CA ALA A 82 -12.76 -21.68 4.40
C ALA A 82 -12.63 -22.39 5.75
N SER A 83 -11.68 -23.29 5.87
CA SER A 83 -11.46 -24.00 7.13
C SER A 83 -10.03 -24.52 7.24
N SER A 84 -9.62 -24.79 8.45
CA SER A 84 -8.33 -25.44 8.72
C SER A 84 -8.50 -26.94 8.58
N HIS A 85 -7.71 -27.56 7.70
CA HIS A 85 -7.71 -29.00 7.45
C HIS A 85 -6.36 -29.61 7.77
N LYS A 86 -6.36 -30.88 8.22
CA LYS A 86 -5.13 -31.67 8.32
C LYS A 86 -4.70 -32.12 6.92
N VAL A 87 -3.48 -31.84 6.56
CA VAL A 87 -2.87 -32.27 5.30
C VAL A 87 -1.61 -33.07 5.58
N SER A 88 -1.36 -34.10 4.78
CA SER A 88 -0.14 -34.91 4.86
C SER A 88 0.94 -34.30 3.99
N VAL A 89 2.06 -33.95 4.60
CA VAL A 89 3.23 -33.35 3.93
C VAL A 89 4.39 -34.30 3.96
N VAL A 90 5.01 -34.54 2.80
CA VAL A 90 6.24 -35.32 2.69
C VAL A 90 7.43 -34.37 2.70
N ARG A 91 8.30 -34.51 3.70
CA ARG A 91 9.51 -33.70 3.82
C ARG A 91 10.75 -34.54 4.13
N THR A 92 11.93 -33.98 3.95
CA THR A 92 13.18 -34.64 4.33
C THR A 92 13.29 -34.72 5.84
N ALA A 93 13.68 -35.88 6.36
CA ALA A 93 14.00 -36.08 7.78
C ALA A 93 15.27 -35.30 8.15
N LEU A 94 15.19 -34.41 9.14
CA LEU A 94 16.28 -33.52 9.52
C LEU A 94 17.01 -33.93 10.80
N ASN A 95 16.46 -34.90 11.53
CA ASN A 95 17.05 -35.38 12.76
C ASN A 95 16.97 -36.92 12.87
N LEU A 96 17.72 -37.48 13.82
CA LEU A 96 17.81 -38.92 14.03
C LEU A 96 16.46 -39.57 14.32
N ARG A 97 15.59 -38.90 15.08
CA ARG A 97 14.27 -39.39 15.41
C ARG A 97 13.38 -39.51 14.17
N GLU A 98 13.34 -38.46 13.34
CA GLU A 98 12.56 -38.47 12.10
C GLU A 98 13.04 -39.54 11.14
N LEU A 99 14.36 -39.76 11.08
CA LEU A 99 14.95 -40.78 10.24
C LEU A 99 14.60 -42.20 10.72
N ILE A 100 14.61 -42.44 12.03
CA ILE A 100 14.17 -43.70 12.64
C ILE A 100 12.67 -43.94 12.35
N GLU A 101 11.85 -42.89 12.51
CA GLU A 101 10.40 -42.97 12.28
C GLU A 101 10.07 -43.27 10.81
N ALA A 102 10.79 -42.66 9.85
CA ALA A 102 10.64 -42.92 8.42
C ALA A 102 10.96 -44.37 8.03
N ASN A 103 11.78 -45.05 8.86
CA ASN A 103 12.34 -46.38 8.58
C ASN A 103 11.88 -47.47 9.56
N VAL A 104 10.65 -47.37 10.05
CA VAL A 104 10.03 -48.45 10.83
C VAL A 104 10.04 -49.75 9.98
N GLY A 105 10.51 -50.84 10.55
CA GLY A 105 10.72 -52.13 9.90
C GLY A 105 12.14 -52.37 9.35
N ALA A 106 12.99 -51.35 9.36
CA ALA A 106 14.37 -51.48 8.88
C ALA A 106 15.30 -52.12 9.94
N ASP A 107 16.30 -52.89 9.46
CA ASP A 107 17.37 -53.43 10.28
C ASP A 107 18.46 -52.38 10.47
N VAL A 108 18.86 -52.19 11.71
CA VAL A 108 19.81 -51.14 12.10
C VAL A 108 20.87 -51.67 13.07
N LEU A 109 22.02 -51.02 13.04
CA LEU A 109 23.03 -51.12 14.08
C LEU A 109 22.90 -49.86 14.96
N VAL A 110 22.49 -50.02 16.20
CA VAL A 110 22.25 -48.95 17.16
C VAL A 110 23.44 -48.80 18.09
N THR A 111 23.89 -47.56 18.28
CA THR A 111 24.87 -47.19 19.30
C THR A 111 24.14 -46.43 20.43
N GLU A 112 24.11 -47.01 21.61
CA GLU A 112 23.39 -46.51 22.77
C GLU A 112 24.31 -46.05 23.90
N ALA A 113 24.05 -44.89 24.46
CA ALA A 113 24.74 -44.41 25.65
C ALA A 113 24.35 -45.24 26.89
N GLN A 114 25.35 -45.72 27.65
CA GLN A 114 25.14 -46.37 28.93
C GLN A 114 25.14 -45.34 30.05
N VAL A 115 24.11 -45.42 30.93
CA VAL A 115 24.05 -44.61 32.16
C VAL A 115 24.87 -45.35 33.22
N VAL A 116 25.91 -44.72 33.73
CA VAL A 116 26.74 -45.28 34.82
C VAL A 116 26.52 -44.45 36.09
N GLU A 117 26.21 -45.12 37.18
CA GLU A 117 25.89 -44.47 38.46
C GLU A 117 27.07 -43.76 39.15
N ASN A 118 28.30 -43.83 38.65
CA ASN A 118 29.45 -43.28 39.36
C ASN A 118 30.43 -42.45 38.48
N GLY A 119 29.95 -41.71 37.50
CA GLY A 119 30.78 -40.71 36.81
C GLY A 119 31.92 -41.25 35.93
N SER A 120 32.06 -42.59 35.76
CA SER A 120 32.99 -43.19 34.82
C SER A 120 32.41 -43.19 33.41
N LYS A 121 33.22 -42.85 32.40
CA LYS A 121 32.81 -42.99 31.01
C LYS A 121 32.62 -44.47 30.69
N SER A 122 31.42 -44.95 30.46
CA SER A 122 31.14 -46.27 29.94
C SER A 122 31.24 -46.25 28.42
N GLU A 123 31.74 -47.32 27.83
CA GLU A 123 31.74 -47.49 26.39
C GLU A 123 30.30 -47.62 25.86
N PRO A 124 29.94 -46.97 24.74
CA PRO A 124 28.62 -47.08 24.14
C PRO A 124 28.32 -48.55 23.76
N LEU A 125 27.08 -48.98 24.04
CA LEU A 125 26.64 -50.33 23.68
C LEU A 125 26.23 -50.34 22.20
N ARG A 126 26.82 -51.24 21.42
CA ARG A 126 26.47 -51.47 20.02
C ARG A 126 25.79 -52.81 19.81
N TYR A 127 24.63 -52.81 19.18
CA TYR A 127 23.87 -54.02 18.88
C TYR A 127 22.99 -53.86 17.63
N ARG A 128 22.66 -54.99 16.99
CA ARG A 128 21.74 -55.05 15.86
C ARG A 128 20.30 -55.15 16.39
N ALA A 129 19.41 -54.42 15.72
CA ALA A 129 18.00 -54.45 16.03
C ALA A 129 17.17 -54.08 14.76
N THR A 130 15.89 -54.45 14.76
CA THR A 130 14.91 -53.99 13.78
C THR A 130 14.06 -52.90 14.46
N ILE A 131 13.85 -51.79 13.81
CA ILE A 131 12.95 -50.70 14.32
C ILE A 131 11.51 -51.23 14.30
N LEU A 132 10.89 -51.45 15.45
CA LEU A 132 9.50 -51.88 15.52
C LEU A 132 8.50 -50.74 15.41
N ALA A 133 8.68 -49.71 16.21
CA ALA A 133 7.77 -48.57 16.26
C ALA A 133 8.41 -47.39 16.99
N VAL A 134 7.93 -46.20 16.69
CA VAL A 134 8.06 -44.99 17.50
C VAL A 134 6.66 -44.72 18.07
N PRO A 135 6.41 -44.99 19.37
CA PRO A 135 5.09 -44.76 19.97
C PRO A 135 4.68 -43.29 19.91
N GLY A 136 3.43 -43.05 19.64
CA GLY A 136 2.83 -41.73 19.63
C GLY A 136 1.33 -41.83 19.80
N GLN A 137 0.67 -40.73 20.02
CA GLN A 137 -0.79 -40.64 20.05
C GLN A 137 -1.26 -40.03 18.74
N SER A 138 -2.23 -40.64 18.10
CA SER A 138 -2.81 -40.08 16.86
C SER A 138 -3.65 -38.83 17.20
N GLY A 139 -3.88 -37.98 16.21
CA GLY A 139 -4.77 -36.83 16.38
C GLY A 139 -6.16 -37.24 16.82
N GLU A 140 -6.69 -38.33 16.28
CA GLU A 140 -8.01 -38.90 16.64
C GLU A 140 -8.07 -39.36 18.11
N GLU A 141 -7.02 -40.03 18.59
CA GLU A 141 -6.90 -40.45 19.99
C GLU A 141 -6.90 -39.24 20.92
N LEU A 142 -6.16 -38.18 20.56
CA LEU A 142 -6.10 -36.93 21.30
C LEU A 142 -7.43 -36.16 21.29
N GLU A 143 -8.17 -36.24 20.19
CA GLU A 143 -9.51 -35.66 20.06
C GLU A 143 -10.53 -36.40 20.93
N ALA A 144 -10.45 -37.74 20.96
CA ALA A 144 -11.33 -38.58 21.78
C ALA A 144 -11.15 -38.37 23.29
N ILE A 145 -9.93 -38.07 23.72
CA ILE A 145 -9.59 -37.82 25.12
C ILE A 145 -9.82 -36.35 25.54
N GLY A 146 -9.87 -35.46 24.55
CA GLY A 146 -10.00 -34.00 24.76
C GLY A 146 -11.39 -33.56 25.20
N PRO A 147 -11.54 -32.32 25.68
CA PRO A 147 -12.86 -31.76 25.95
C PRO A 147 -13.75 -31.75 24.69
N PRO A 148 -15.08 -31.91 24.84
CA PRO A 148 -16.01 -31.77 23.72
C PRO A 148 -15.77 -30.44 22.99
N ASN A 149 -15.72 -30.48 21.67
CA ASN A 149 -15.46 -29.31 20.79
C ASN A 149 -14.02 -28.73 20.88
N SER A 150 -13.01 -29.49 21.30
CA SER A 150 -11.61 -29.04 21.34
C SER A 150 -10.96 -28.86 19.96
N GLY A 151 -11.68 -29.14 18.87
CA GLY A 151 -11.18 -29.09 17.51
C GLY A 151 -10.24 -30.25 17.15
N GLN A 152 -9.83 -30.30 15.88
CA GLN A 152 -8.88 -31.30 15.37
C GLN A 152 -7.49 -31.12 16.04
N LYS A 153 -6.79 -32.23 16.30
CA LYS A 153 -5.45 -32.23 16.89
C LYS A 153 -4.45 -32.95 15.98
N LEU A 154 -3.22 -32.46 15.96
CA LEU A 154 -2.11 -33.16 15.32
C LEU A 154 -1.59 -34.30 16.17
N PRO A 155 -0.99 -35.35 15.57
CA PRO A 155 -0.36 -36.44 16.29
C PRO A 155 0.76 -35.93 17.22
N VAL A 156 0.85 -36.50 18.39
CA VAL A 156 1.94 -36.25 19.34
C VAL A 156 2.85 -37.48 19.39
N LYS A 157 4.14 -37.25 19.15
CA LYS A 157 5.14 -38.31 19.10
C LYS A 157 5.80 -38.52 20.47
N GLY A 158 5.91 -39.77 20.90
CA GLY A 158 6.61 -40.17 22.14
C GLY A 158 8.12 -39.97 22.03
N ASN A 159 8.86 -40.02 23.12
CA ASN A 159 10.31 -39.86 23.17
C ASN A 159 11.08 -41.18 23.26
N ILE A 160 10.49 -42.27 22.79
CA ILE A 160 11.05 -43.61 22.84
C ILE A 160 10.95 -44.33 21.50
N VAL A 161 11.87 -45.24 21.24
CA VAL A 161 11.81 -46.19 20.12
C VAL A 161 11.74 -47.62 20.65
N LEU A 162 10.94 -48.44 20.00
CA LEU A 162 10.86 -49.89 20.26
C LEU A 162 11.74 -50.62 19.24
N LEU A 163 12.70 -51.38 19.75
CA LEU A 163 13.70 -52.10 18.96
C LEU A 163 13.56 -53.60 19.20
N LYS A 164 13.36 -54.40 18.16
CA LYS A 164 13.37 -55.85 18.25
C LYS A 164 14.82 -56.34 18.13
N LEU A 165 15.28 -57.04 19.17
CA LEU A 165 16.63 -57.64 19.22
C LEU A 165 16.69 -58.97 18.46
N ALA A 166 17.87 -59.46 18.16
CA ALA A 166 18.13 -60.71 17.46
C ALA A 166 17.63 -61.95 18.25
N ASP A 167 17.57 -61.88 19.57
CA ASP A 167 17.03 -62.90 20.46
C ASP A 167 15.47 -62.92 20.55
N GLY A 168 14.81 -62.02 19.83
CA GLY A 168 13.38 -61.89 19.81
C GLY A 168 12.81 -60.96 20.90
N GLY A 169 13.63 -60.45 21.81
CA GLY A 169 13.24 -59.48 22.82
C GLY A 169 12.95 -58.10 22.23
N VAL A 170 12.08 -57.31 22.91
CA VAL A 170 11.79 -55.91 22.55
C VAL A 170 12.46 -55.01 23.58
N LYS A 171 13.38 -54.18 23.10
CA LYS A 171 14.07 -53.18 23.92
C LYS A 171 13.43 -51.81 23.68
N VAL A 172 13.14 -51.10 24.78
CA VAL A 172 12.65 -49.73 24.76
C VAL A 172 13.79 -48.79 25.05
N VAL A 173 14.07 -47.86 24.15
CA VAL A 173 15.18 -46.91 24.28
C VAL A 173 14.68 -45.48 24.10
N GLY A 174 15.08 -44.57 25.01
CA GLY A 174 14.83 -43.13 24.84
C GLY A 174 15.73 -42.56 23.72
N PHE A 175 15.22 -41.66 22.95
CA PHE A 175 15.99 -40.98 21.88
C PHE A 175 17.21 -40.23 22.39
N ASP A 176 17.19 -39.77 23.65
CA ASP A 176 18.30 -39.13 24.35
C ASP A 176 19.47 -40.08 24.60
N ARG A 177 19.23 -41.40 24.54
CA ARG A 177 20.27 -42.44 24.69
C ARG A 177 20.79 -42.99 23.37
N VAL A 178 20.11 -42.74 22.26
CA VAL A 178 20.55 -43.15 20.92
C VAL A 178 21.58 -42.18 20.42
N LEU A 179 22.85 -42.59 20.37
CA LEU A 179 23.95 -41.76 19.88
C LEU A 179 24.06 -41.79 18.36
N ASP A 180 23.88 -42.99 17.78
CA ASP A 180 24.07 -43.23 16.35
C ASP A 180 23.24 -44.44 15.90
N VAL A 181 22.77 -44.38 14.65
CA VAL A 181 22.06 -45.48 13.98
C VAL A 181 22.63 -45.66 12.59
N THR A 182 23.12 -46.90 12.30
CA THR A 182 23.59 -47.28 10.96
C THR A 182 22.53 -48.18 10.33
N PHE A 183 21.95 -47.80 9.21
CA PHE A 183 21.02 -48.61 8.44
C PHE A 183 21.75 -49.71 7.67
N VAL A 184 21.24 -50.93 7.74
CA VAL A 184 21.79 -52.07 7.02
C VAL A 184 20.94 -52.32 5.78
N GLY A 185 21.22 -51.59 4.71
CA GLY A 185 20.46 -51.65 3.46
C GLY A 185 19.83 -50.34 3.06
N ASP A 186 18.78 -50.43 2.20
CA ASP A 186 18.05 -49.27 1.73
C ASP A 186 17.30 -48.56 2.88
N HIS A 187 17.29 -47.24 2.82
CA HIS A 187 16.63 -46.43 3.83
C HIS A 187 15.86 -45.28 3.17
N LYS A 188 14.85 -44.80 3.86
CA LYS A 188 14.02 -43.63 3.45
C LYS A 188 14.57 -42.38 4.10
N GLU A 189 14.80 -41.36 3.29
CA GLU A 189 15.22 -40.02 3.74
C GLU A 189 14.04 -39.07 4.00
N LYS A 190 12.82 -39.48 3.62
CA LYS A 190 11.62 -38.65 3.71
C LYS A 190 10.64 -39.22 4.74
N ILE A 191 10.04 -38.31 5.48
CA ILE A 191 8.98 -38.59 6.45
C ILE A 191 7.68 -37.95 5.99
N THR A 192 6.54 -38.59 6.31
CA THR A 192 5.21 -38.00 6.13
C THR A 192 4.73 -37.46 7.47
N GLU A 193 4.39 -36.18 7.51
CA GLU A 193 3.82 -35.53 8.70
C GLU A 193 2.49 -34.89 8.38
N GLU A 194 1.63 -34.77 9.39
CA GLU A 194 0.40 -34.01 9.31
C GLU A 194 0.61 -32.58 9.81
N GLU A 195 0.10 -31.62 9.06
CA GLU A 195 0.07 -30.22 9.48
C GLU A 195 -1.30 -29.60 9.20
N PHE A 196 -1.63 -28.52 9.93
CA PHE A 196 -2.82 -27.74 9.61
C PHE A 196 -2.54 -26.75 8.50
N ARG A 197 -3.44 -26.75 7.48
CA ARG A 197 -3.48 -25.72 6.44
C ARG A 197 -4.86 -25.13 6.31
N ASN A 198 -4.90 -23.84 6.08
CA ASN A 198 -6.14 -23.15 5.75
C ASN A 198 -6.44 -23.36 4.27
N LEU A 199 -7.49 -24.09 4.00
CA LEU A 199 -7.94 -24.43 2.65
C LEU A 199 -9.24 -23.73 2.31
N LEU A 200 -9.42 -23.46 1.03
CA LEU A 200 -10.66 -22.98 0.45
C LEU A 200 -11.31 -24.12 -0.33
N THR A 201 -12.55 -24.45 0.02
CA THR A 201 -13.34 -25.49 -0.67
C THR A 201 -14.49 -24.83 -1.43
N LEU A 202 -14.50 -24.98 -2.76
CA LEU A 202 -15.61 -24.59 -3.60
C LEU A 202 -16.53 -25.80 -3.77
N LYS A 203 -17.72 -25.74 -3.18
CA LYS A 203 -18.74 -26.78 -3.26
C LYS A 203 -19.55 -26.58 -4.53
N LEU A 204 -19.58 -27.62 -5.37
CA LEU A 204 -20.26 -27.59 -6.65
C LEU A 204 -21.51 -28.50 -6.62
N ASP A 205 -22.60 -27.97 -7.15
CA ASP A 205 -23.84 -28.71 -7.39
C ASP A 205 -23.89 -29.13 -8.85
N TRP A 206 -23.76 -30.45 -9.10
CA TRP A 206 -23.63 -31.02 -10.44
C TRP A 206 -24.99 -31.46 -11.00
N GLU A 207 -25.28 -31.09 -12.23
CA GLU A 207 -26.43 -31.58 -12.99
C GLU A 207 -26.21 -33.04 -13.45
N GLY A 208 -25.85 -33.94 -12.53
CA GLY A 208 -25.55 -35.33 -12.80
C GLY A 208 -24.39 -35.89 -11.99
N ARG A 209 -23.55 -36.73 -12.60
CA ARG A 209 -22.37 -37.25 -11.90
C ARG A 209 -21.24 -36.23 -11.89
N PRO A 210 -20.57 -36.02 -10.74
CA PRO A 210 -19.40 -35.18 -10.64
C PRO A 210 -18.32 -35.60 -11.66
N GLN A 211 -17.70 -34.62 -12.31
CA GLN A 211 -16.55 -34.80 -13.17
C GLN A 211 -15.26 -34.72 -12.38
N LYS A 212 -14.16 -35.24 -12.94
CA LYS A 212 -12.84 -35.24 -12.30
C LYS A 212 -12.18 -33.86 -12.28
N GLU A 213 -12.66 -32.93 -13.09
CA GLU A 213 -12.19 -31.54 -13.18
C GLU A 213 -13.39 -30.61 -13.32
N ALA A 214 -13.25 -29.39 -12.81
CA ALA A 214 -14.25 -28.34 -12.97
C ALA A 214 -13.58 -27.03 -13.36
N GLU A 215 -14.20 -26.26 -14.24
CA GLU A 215 -13.74 -24.91 -14.56
C GLU A 215 -14.33 -23.92 -13.55
N VAL A 216 -13.47 -23.36 -12.72
CA VAL A 216 -13.83 -22.45 -11.62
C VAL A 216 -12.96 -21.21 -11.62
N GLY A 217 -13.43 -20.17 -10.96
CA GLY A 217 -12.67 -18.94 -10.81
C GLY A 217 -12.96 -18.21 -9.50
N LEU A 218 -12.12 -17.26 -9.22
CA LEU A 218 -12.15 -16.45 -8.00
C LEU A 218 -11.65 -15.04 -8.31
N LEU A 219 -12.50 -14.04 -8.07
CA LEU A 219 -12.14 -12.62 -8.17
C LEU A 219 -12.17 -11.99 -6.78
N TYR A 220 -11.15 -11.23 -6.45
CA TYR A 220 -11.10 -10.49 -5.19
C TYR A 220 -10.13 -9.30 -5.27
N LEU A 221 -10.33 -8.31 -4.38
CA LEU A 221 -9.41 -7.21 -4.15
C LEU A 221 -8.54 -7.51 -2.94
N GLN A 222 -7.22 -7.39 -3.08
CA GLN A 222 -6.27 -7.62 -2.00
C GLN A 222 -5.07 -6.69 -2.13
N ARG A 223 -4.41 -6.38 -1.01
CA ARG A 223 -3.10 -5.71 -0.99
C ARG A 223 -1.99 -6.70 -1.32
N GLY A 224 -0.91 -6.19 -1.89
CA GLY A 224 0.32 -6.95 -2.14
C GLY A 224 0.87 -6.83 -3.56
N VAL A 225 0.17 -6.17 -4.48
CA VAL A 225 0.74 -5.79 -5.79
C VAL A 225 0.57 -4.30 -5.97
N ARG A 226 1.66 -3.64 -6.35
CA ARG A 226 1.70 -2.19 -6.58
C ARG A 226 2.43 -1.89 -7.88
N TRP A 227 2.03 -0.82 -8.54
CA TRP A 227 2.82 -0.23 -9.59
C TRP A 227 3.18 1.21 -9.28
N ILE A 228 4.41 1.60 -9.67
CA ILE A 228 4.93 2.94 -9.48
C ILE A 228 5.30 3.46 -10.87
N PRO A 229 4.64 4.52 -11.36
CA PRO A 229 5.02 5.17 -12.59
C PRO A 229 6.29 6.00 -12.40
N ASP A 230 7.13 6.05 -13.44
CA ASP A 230 8.30 6.90 -13.53
C ASP A 230 8.37 7.49 -14.93
N TYR A 231 8.75 8.76 -15.04
CA TYR A 231 8.94 9.43 -16.31
C TYR A 231 10.41 9.70 -16.61
N ARG A 232 10.78 9.54 -17.86
CA ARG A 232 11.99 10.10 -18.43
C ARG A 232 11.60 11.13 -19.48
N VAL A 233 11.99 12.39 -19.26
CA VAL A 233 11.68 13.51 -20.13
C VAL A 233 12.96 13.98 -20.80
N THR A 234 13.11 13.73 -22.09
CA THR A 234 14.28 14.15 -22.87
C THR A 234 13.91 15.33 -23.75
N ILE A 235 14.45 16.51 -23.44
CA ILE A 235 14.19 17.75 -24.19
C ILE A 235 15.23 17.97 -25.28
N ASP A 236 14.78 18.53 -26.44
CA ASP A 236 15.63 18.80 -27.59
C ASP A 236 16.24 20.22 -27.59
N GLY A 237 15.86 21.08 -26.64
CA GLY A 237 16.23 22.49 -26.60
C GLY A 237 15.56 23.34 -27.70
N LYS A 238 14.54 22.81 -28.41
CA LYS A 238 13.82 23.47 -29.52
C LYS A 238 12.30 23.43 -29.31
N GLY A 239 11.85 23.08 -28.13
CA GLY A 239 10.43 23.05 -27.75
C GLY A 239 9.74 21.70 -27.92
N ASN A 240 10.49 20.59 -28.11
CA ASN A 240 9.92 19.24 -28.09
C ASN A 240 10.58 18.42 -26.99
N ALA A 241 9.79 17.60 -26.33
CA ALA A 241 10.20 16.65 -25.31
C ALA A 241 9.74 15.24 -25.66
N VAL A 242 10.65 14.28 -25.65
CA VAL A 242 10.31 12.86 -25.68
C VAL A 242 10.07 12.41 -24.24
N VAL A 243 8.86 11.96 -23.96
CA VAL A 243 8.42 11.50 -22.64
C VAL A 243 8.21 10.01 -22.70
N THR A 244 9.02 9.28 -21.95
CA THR A 244 8.91 7.82 -21.78
C THR A 244 8.30 7.53 -20.42
N LEU A 245 7.20 6.78 -20.37
CA LEU A 245 6.60 6.26 -19.14
C LEU A 245 7.03 4.82 -18.96
N GLN A 246 7.54 4.50 -17.78
CA GLN A 246 7.77 3.14 -17.33
C GLN A 246 7.02 2.87 -16.02
N ALA A 247 6.80 1.60 -15.73
CA ALA A 247 6.18 1.14 -14.48
C ALA A 247 7.13 0.21 -13.73
N THR A 248 7.35 0.48 -12.47
CA THR A 248 7.95 -0.48 -11.54
C THR A 248 6.84 -1.27 -10.88
N LEU A 249 6.73 -2.57 -11.20
CA LEU A 249 5.82 -3.52 -10.56
C LEU A 249 6.49 -4.14 -9.34
N ILE A 250 5.78 -4.17 -8.22
CA ILE A 250 6.20 -4.82 -6.98
C ILE A 250 5.16 -5.88 -6.65
N ASN A 251 5.59 -7.15 -6.52
CA ASN A 251 4.70 -8.25 -6.20
C ASN A 251 5.09 -8.88 -4.84
N GLU A 252 4.23 -8.71 -3.85
CA GLU A 252 4.34 -9.32 -2.53
C GLU A 252 3.20 -10.31 -2.25
N LEU A 253 2.34 -10.56 -3.26
CA LEU A 253 1.11 -11.31 -3.11
C LEU A 253 1.30 -12.81 -3.37
N THR A 254 1.50 -13.18 -4.62
CA THR A 254 1.58 -14.56 -5.11
C THR A 254 2.39 -14.64 -6.39
N ASP A 255 2.83 -15.83 -6.78
CA ASP A 255 3.52 -16.00 -8.05
C ASP A 255 2.56 -15.69 -9.22
N LEU A 256 3.03 -14.83 -10.11
CA LEU A 256 2.36 -14.49 -11.36
C LEU A 256 3.11 -15.17 -12.49
N GLU A 257 2.41 -15.98 -13.28
CA GLU A 257 2.97 -16.73 -14.42
C GLU A 257 2.11 -16.47 -15.64
N ASP A 258 2.68 -15.78 -16.63
CA ASP A 258 2.01 -15.44 -17.90
C ASP A 258 0.66 -14.71 -17.72
N VAL A 259 0.66 -13.69 -16.86
CA VAL A 259 -0.54 -12.93 -16.43
C VAL A 259 -0.71 -11.68 -17.25
N THR A 260 -1.94 -11.28 -17.54
CA THR A 260 -2.24 -9.94 -18.03
C THR A 260 -2.39 -8.98 -16.84
N ALA A 261 -1.52 -7.95 -16.80
CA ALA A 261 -1.57 -6.91 -15.78
C ALA A 261 -2.17 -5.61 -16.35
N HIS A 262 -3.24 -5.13 -15.74
CA HIS A 262 -3.86 -3.85 -16.04
C HIS A 262 -3.40 -2.81 -15.02
N LEU A 263 -2.62 -1.81 -15.44
CA LEU A 263 -2.09 -0.74 -14.60
C LEU A 263 -3.04 0.44 -14.66
N VAL A 264 -3.60 0.83 -13.52
CA VAL A 264 -4.64 1.85 -13.46
C VAL A 264 -4.05 3.21 -13.13
N ILE A 265 -4.34 4.21 -13.97
CA ILE A 265 -4.20 5.63 -13.64
C ILE A 265 -5.55 6.12 -13.14
N GLY A 266 -5.56 6.69 -11.96
CA GLY A 266 -6.74 7.07 -11.21
C GLY A 266 -6.78 6.35 -9.86
N VAL A 267 -7.63 6.81 -8.97
CA VAL A 267 -7.79 6.22 -7.63
C VAL A 267 -9.26 5.88 -7.44
N PRO A 268 -9.64 4.61 -7.62
CA PRO A 268 -11.00 4.20 -7.29
C PRO A 268 -11.20 4.29 -5.79
N THR A 269 -12.40 4.63 -5.38
CA THR A 269 -12.76 4.70 -3.97
C THR A 269 -13.14 3.30 -3.47
N PHE A 270 -12.34 2.75 -2.58
CA PHE A 270 -12.66 1.53 -1.85
C PHE A 270 -13.06 1.88 -0.42
N ALA A 271 -14.36 1.87 -0.14
CA ALA A 271 -14.89 2.30 1.15
C ALA A 271 -14.35 1.50 2.34
N PHE A 272 -14.02 0.23 2.12
CA PHE A 272 -13.58 -0.72 3.16
C PHE A 272 -12.18 -1.27 2.93
N LYS A 273 -11.30 -0.52 2.25
CA LYS A 273 -9.96 -0.98 1.83
C LYS A 273 -9.06 -1.52 2.94
N ASP A 274 -9.33 -1.16 4.19
CA ASP A 274 -8.56 -1.57 5.36
C ASP A 274 -9.24 -2.70 6.17
N THR A 275 -10.39 -3.20 5.70
CA THR A 275 -11.16 -4.25 6.36
C THR A 275 -11.01 -5.55 5.60
N VAL A 276 -10.48 -6.58 6.27
CA VAL A 276 -10.28 -7.91 5.69
C VAL A 276 -11.58 -8.71 5.77
N ASP A 277 -11.90 -9.45 4.71
CA ASP A 277 -13.06 -10.34 4.64
C ASP A 277 -12.91 -11.51 5.62
N PRO A 278 -13.98 -11.88 6.38
CA PRO A 278 -13.95 -13.01 7.31
C PRO A 278 -13.54 -14.34 6.70
N MET A 279 -13.71 -14.53 5.39
CA MET A 279 -13.27 -15.74 4.68
C MET A 279 -11.77 -16.00 4.77
N SER A 280 -10.96 -15.00 5.12
CA SER A 280 -9.50 -15.15 5.27
C SER A 280 -9.07 -15.96 6.51
N LEU A 281 -9.95 -16.25 7.44
CA LEU A 281 -9.69 -16.88 8.75
C LEU A 281 -8.68 -16.12 9.64
N GLN A 282 -8.25 -14.93 9.25
CA GLN A 282 -7.28 -14.13 10.02
C GLN A 282 -7.93 -13.29 11.14
N GLN A 283 -9.22 -13.08 11.05
CA GLN A 283 -9.98 -12.33 12.04
C GLN A 283 -10.88 -13.26 12.82
N THR A 284 -10.73 -13.24 14.12
CA THR A 284 -11.71 -13.87 15.02
C THR A 284 -12.97 -13.00 15.09
N VAL A 285 -14.11 -13.61 15.40
CA VAL A 285 -15.38 -12.87 15.62
C VAL A 285 -15.20 -11.72 16.63
N ALA A 286 -14.28 -11.86 17.59
CA ALA A 286 -13.93 -10.80 18.53
C ALA A 286 -13.31 -9.54 17.87
N GLN A 287 -12.55 -9.70 16.78
CA GLN A 287 -11.99 -8.57 16.04
C GLN A 287 -13.03 -7.88 15.14
N LEU A 288 -14.09 -8.59 14.78
CA LEU A 288 -15.27 -8.03 14.12
C LEU A 288 -16.23 -7.37 15.12
N SER A 289 -15.99 -7.54 16.41
CA SER A 289 -16.80 -7.00 17.50
C SER A 289 -17.08 -5.49 17.40
N PRO A 290 -16.15 -4.60 16.95
CA PRO A 290 -16.47 -3.19 16.74
C PRO A 290 -17.63 -2.95 15.76
N TYR A 291 -17.85 -3.90 14.83
CA TYR A 291 -18.95 -3.84 13.87
C TYR A 291 -20.28 -4.35 14.43
N PHE A 292 -20.22 -5.10 15.54
CA PHE A 292 -21.38 -5.71 16.20
C PHE A 292 -21.71 -5.06 17.55
N HIS A 293 -20.86 -4.15 18.06
CA HIS A 293 -21.21 -3.39 19.26
C HIS A 293 -22.37 -2.44 18.94
N GLN A 294 -23.47 -2.64 19.68
CA GLN A 294 -24.69 -1.85 19.65
C GLN A 294 -24.54 -0.46 20.28
N ASP A 295 -23.43 0.22 20.10
CA ASP A 295 -23.44 1.67 20.25
C ASP A 295 -24.17 2.25 19.04
N ALA A 296 -25.35 2.79 19.33
CA ALA A 296 -26.33 3.23 18.32
C ALA A 296 -25.75 4.12 17.20
N GLN A 297 -24.63 4.80 17.44
CA GLN A 297 -23.95 5.60 16.43
C GLN A 297 -23.13 4.80 15.42
N THR A 298 -22.49 3.70 15.84
CA THR A 298 -21.68 2.86 14.95
C THR A 298 -22.53 1.88 14.14
N ALA A 299 -23.57 1.33 14.77
CA ALA A 299 -24.57 0.48 14.09
C ALA A 299 -25.39 1.27 13.06
N TYR A 300 -25.71 2.54 13.32
CA TYR A 300 -26.35 3.43 12.35
C TYR A 300 -25.42 3.74 11.17
N GLY A 301 -24.14 3.92 11.39
CA GLY A 301 -23.15 4.12 10.33
C GLY A 301 -23.05 2.92 9.39
N PHE A 302 -23.05 1.69 9.94
CA PHE A 302 -22.94 0.45 9.16
C PHE A 302 -24.26 0.05 8.49
N SER A 303 -25.37 0.10 9.21
CA SER A 303 -26.70 -0.17 8.65
C SER A 303 -27.05 0.82 7.53
N ASN A 304 -26.71 2.09 7.71
CA ASN A 304 -26.93 3.11 6.69
C ASN A 304 -25.87 3.08 5.58
N ALA A 305 -24.63 2.67 5.81
CA ALA A 305 -23.63 2.50 4.75
C ALA A 305 -23.96 1.32 3.83
N ILE A 306 -24.62 0.30 4.35
CA ILE A 306 -25.10 -0.84 3.54
C ILE A 306 -26.44 -0.50 2.85
N MET A 307 -27.29 0.31 3.48
CA MET A 307 -28.65 0.58 3.00
C MET A 307 -28.83 1.93 2.31
N THR A 308 -27.94 2.90 2.53
CA THR A 308 -28.01 4.22 1.89
C THR A 308 -26.68 4.58 1.26
N GLN A 309 -26.48 4.08 0.07
CA GLN A 309 -25.38 4.44 -0.83
C GLN A 309 -25.58 5.86 -1.41
N GLN A 310 -26.29 6.74 -0.73
CA GLN A 310 -26.40 8.15 -1.11
C GLN A 310 -26.74 9.01 0.10
N ALA A 311 -26.06 10.12 0.15
CA ALA A 311 -26.27 11.31 0.94
C ALA A 311 -25.60 11.37 2.32
N ARG A 312 -24.70 12.34 2.37
CA ARG A 312 -24.16 13.08 3.51
C ARG A 312 -22.84 12.61 4.07
N MET A 313 -21.77 12.87 3.31
CA MET A 313 -20.51 13.27 3.91
C MET A 313 -20.46 14.81 3.92
N SER A 314 -21.17 15.39 4.85
CA SER A 314 -20.85 16.70 5.41
C SER A 314 -21.37 16.69 6.85
N GLU A 315 -20.47 17.07 7.75
CA GLU A 315 -20.70 17.32 9.16
C GLU A 315 -20.41 16.15 10.12
N TYR A 316 -19.30 16.23 10.71
CA TYR A 316 -18.83 16.19 12.08
C TYR A 316 -17.48 15.49 12.22
N ARG A 317 -16.41 16.25 12.19
CA ARG A 317 -15.11 15.82 12.70
C ARG A 317 -14.93 16.38 14.10
N GLY A 318 -15.09 15.50 15.10
CA GLY A 318 -14.52 15.72 16.42
C GLY A 318 -12.98 15.55 16.37
N PRO A 319 -12.23 16.18 17.28
CA PRO A 319 -10.77 16.16 17.25
C PRO A 319 -10.25 14.77 17.58
N GLN A 320 -9.63 14.13 16.60
CA GLN A 320 -8.79 12.94 16.79
C GLN A 320 -7.36 13.38 17.09
N PRO A 321 -6.64 12.75 18.03
CA PRO A 321 -5.24 13.07 18.27
C PRO A 321 -4.42 12.73 17.02
N ALA A 322 -3.55 13.69 16.64
CA ALA A 322 -2.69 13.59 15.48
C ALA A 322 -1.77 12.37 15.56
N ALA A 323 -2.00 11.39 14.69
CA ALA A 323 -0.97 10.43 14.32
C ALA A 323 0.08 11.15 13.48
N ALA A 324 1.36 10.86 13.74
CA ALA A 324 2.48 11.42 12.98
C ALA A 324 2.27 11.19 11.48
N PRO A 325 2.56 12.17 10.61
CA PRO A 325 2.33 12.07 9.19
C PRO A 325 3.26 11.01 8.59
N ALA A 326 2.68 9.93 8.09
CA ALA A 326 3.33 9.13 7.08
C ALA A 326 3.56 10.02 5.84
N PRO A 327 4.65 9.86 5.08
CA PRO A 327 4.88 10.63 3.88
C PRO A 327 3.70 10.41 2.92
N THR A 328 2.89 11.43 2.75
CA THR A 328 1.78 11.43 1.81
C THR A 328 2.36 11.49 0.41
N ILE A 329 2.25 10.38 -0.31
CA ILE A 329 2.38 10.39 -1.76
C ILE A 329 1.16 11.16 -2.25
N ASP A 330 1.38 12.31 -2.85
CA ASP A 330 0.36 13.06 -3.58
C ASP A 330 -0.12 12.18 -4.73
N LEU A 331 -1.33 11.66 -4.63
CA LEU A 331 -1.94 10.79 -5.65
C LEU A 331 -2.49 11.60 -6.85
N GLY A 332 -2.12 12.87 -6.94
CA GLY A 332 -2.66 13.82 -7.92
C GLY A 332 -4.00 14.41 -7.44
N PRO A 333 -4.52 15.44 -8.12
CA PRO A 333 -5.82 15.97 -7.78
C PRO A 333 -6.82 14.82 -7.82
N GLU A 334 -7.39 14.51 -6.66
CA GLU A 334 -8.56 13.65 -6.61
C GLU A 334 -9.51 14.18 -7.66
N VAL A 335 -9.95 13.30 -8.55
CA VAL A 335 -11.04 13.62 -9.44
C VAL A 335 -12.20 13.94 -8.51
N ALA A 336 -12.41 15.22 -8.29
CA ALA A 336 -13.48 15.70 -7.47
C ALA A 336 -14.77 15.14 -8.05
N THR A 337 -15.35 14.22 -7.35
CA THR A 337 -16.76 13.88 -7.28
C THR A 337 -17.66 14.66 -8.24
N THR A 338 -17.71 14.26 -9.49
CA THR A 338 -18.89 14.43 -10.33
C THR A 338 -18.97 13.29 -11.34
N GLY A 339 -19.61 12.24 -10.94
CA GLY A 339 -20.54 11.44 -11.73
C GLY A 339 -20.15 10.96 -13.14
N LYS A 340 -18.90 10.63 -13.44
CA LYS A 340 -18.54 9.86 -14.63
C LYS A 340 -17.65 8.71 -14.22
N THR A 341 -18.18 7.53 -14.30
CA THR A 341 -17.58 6.25 -13.90
C THR A 341 -16.51 5.77 -14.90
N GLU A 342 -16.04 6.58 -15.83
CA GLU A 342 -15.18 6.20 -16.95
C GLU A 342 -13.82 6.93 -16.97
N ASP A 343 -13.40 7.56 -15.87
CA ASP A 343 -12.16 8.34 -15.83
C ASP A 343 -10.95 7.52 -15.34
N LEU A 344 -11.04 6.19 -15.35
CA LEU A 344 -9.91 5.30 -15.10
C LEU A 344 -9.25 4.94 -16.43
N PHE A 345 -7.95 5.27 -16.55
CA PHE A 345 -7.15 4.86 -17.69
C PHE A 345 -6.38 3.60 -17.34
N LEU A 346 -6.38 2.62 -18.24
CA LEU A 346 -5.71 1.35 -18.06
C LEU A 346 -4.61 1.15 -19.10
N PHE A 347 -3.42 0.78 -18.64
CA PHE A 347 -2.38 0.22 -19.50
C PHE A 347 -2.34 -1.30 -19.30
N SER A 348 -2.51 -2.06 -20.38
CA SER A 348 -2.49 -3.52 -20.32
C SER A 348 -1.11 -4.04 -20.71
N VAL A 349 -0.47 -4.76 -19.80
CA VAL A 349 0.81 -5.45 -20.00
C VAL A 349 0.55 -6.94 -20.02
N LYS A 350 0.79 -7.59 -21.13
CA LYS A 350 0.61 -9.04 -21.29
C LYS A 350 1.88 -9.80 -20.95
N HIS A 351 1.72 -11.09 -20.67
CA HIS A 351 2.82 -12.02 -20.42
C HIS A 351 3.71 -11.65 -19.24
N VAL A 352 3.10 -11.09 -18.19
CA VAL A 352 3.83 -10.74 -16.96
C VAL A 352 4.12 -12.02 -16.17
N THR A 353 5.41 -12.31 -16.00
CA THR A 353 5.89 -13.37 -15.11
C THR A 353 6.71 -12.74 -13.99
N LEU A 354 6.18 -12.76 -12.77
CA LEU A 354 6.77 -12.07 -11.62
C LEU A 354 6.47 -12.85 -10.34
N LYS A 355 7.47 -13.50 -9.76
CA LYS A 355 7.29 -14.27 -8.53
C LYS A 355 7.05 -13.36 -7.32
N LYS A 356 6.43 -13.91 -6.30
CA LYS A 356 6.29 -13.24 -5.01
C LYS A 356 7.65 -12.77 -4.48
N GLY A 357 7.71 -11.51 -4.02
CA GLY A 357 8.93 -10.85 -3.55
C GLY A 357 9.79 -10.23 -4.65
N GLN A 358 9.47 -10.44 -5.93
CA GLN A 358 10.19 -9.84 -7.05
C GLN A 358 9.63 -8.46 -7.45
N ARG A 359 10.47 -7.72 -8.15
CA ARG A 359 10.16 -6.42 -8.74
C ARG A 359 10.57 -6.43 -10.20
N MET A 360 9.80 -5.74 -11.04
CA MET A 360 10.03 -5.67 -12.49
C MET A 360 9.82 -4.24 -12.95
N VAL A 361 10.68 -3.76 -13.83
CA VAL A 361 10.47 -2.50 -14.55
C VAL A 361 10.02 -2.82 -15.97
N VAL A 362 8.91 -2.21 -16.38
CA VAL A 362 8.31 -2.42 -17.70
C VAL A 362 8.14 -1.08 -18.39
N PRO A 363 8.67 -0.89 -19.62
CA PRO A 363 8.35 0.27 -20.45
C PRO A 363 6.87 0.19 -20.85
N ILE A 364 6.13 1.28 -20.66
CA ILE A 364 4.70 1.33 -20.93
C ILE A 364 4.42 2.03 -22.26
N THR A 365 4.89 3.27 -22.42
CA THR A 365 4.64 4.05 -23.62
C THR A 365 5.68 5.17 -23.76
N GLU A 366 5.80 5.67 -24.98
CA GLU A 366 6.62 6.82 -25.29
C GLU A 366 5.82 7.76 -26.21
N PHE A 367 5.88 9.05 -25.96
CA PHE A 367 5.21 10.07 -26.76
C PHE A 367 6.03 11.37 -26.80
N THR A 368 5.82 12.16 -27.85
CA THR A 368 6.47 13.45 -28.01
C THR A 368 5.48 14.55 -27.66
N LEU A 369 5.86 15.41 -26.72
CA LEU A 369 5.08 16.55 -26.26
C LEU A 369 5.77 17.87 -26.65
N LYS A 370 5.00 18.93 -26.72
CA LYS A 370 5.54 20.29 -26.77
C LYS A 370 5.88 20.74 -25.36
N TYR A 371 6.99 21.50 -25.26
CA TYR A 371 7.32 22.15 -24.00
C TYR A 371 7.74 23.62 -24.25
N LYS A 372 7.63 24.41 -23.19
CA LYS A 372 8.22 25.76 -23.13
C LYS A 372 8.98 25.94 -21.84
N ASP A 373 10.04 26.73 -21.88
CA ASP A 373 10.73 27.17 -20.67
C ASP A 373 9.88 28.26 -19.99
N VAL A 374 9.66 28.13 -18.70
CA VAL A 374 8.91 29.04 -17.84
C VAL A 374 9.77 29.41 -16.66
N TYR A 375 9.87 30.69 -16.36
CA TYR A 375 10.51 31.18 -15.16
C TYR A 375 9.42 31.59 -14.18
N ALA A 376 9.42 31.02 -12.98
CA ALA A 376 8.39 31.27 -11.98
C ALA A 376 8.97 31.78 -10.68
N LEU A 377 8.38 32.82 -10.14
CA LEU A 377 8.72 33.40 -8.85
C LEU A 377 7.51 33.33 -7.92
N ASP A 378 7.51 32.38 -7.02
CA ASP A 378 6.49 32.25 -6.00
C ASP A 378 6.98 32.88 -4.67
N ILE A 379 6.33 33.95 -4.27
CA ILE A 379 6.65 34.64 -3.01
C ILE A 379 5.53 34.39 -2.01
N PRO A 380 5.76 33.51 -1.02
CA PRO A 380 4.75 33.20 -0.03
C PRO A 380 4.45 34.39 0.87
N PHE A 381 3.32 34.36 1.57
CA PHE A 381 3.04 35.32 2.62
C PHE A 381 3.94 35.08 3.85
N THR A 382 4.23 36.14 4.56
CA THR A 382 5.04 36.13 5.79
C THR A 382 4.19 36.58 6.96
N PRO A 383 4.46 36.13 8.21
CA PRO A 383 3.74 36.61 9.37
C PRO A 383 3.97 38.13 9.55
N PRO A 384 2.95 38.83 10.08
CA PRO A 384 3.08 40.24 10.40
C PRO A 384 4.17 40.51 11.43
N PRO A 385 4.79 41.71 11.41
CA PRO A 385 5.86 42.08 12.39
C PRO A 385 5.44 41.95 13.86
N GLU A 386 4.17 42.16 14.17
CA GLU A 386 3.63 42.05 15.52
C GLU A 386 3.72 40.61 16.04
N VAL A 387 3.56 39.64 15.17
CA VAL A 387 3.71 38.22 15.50
C VAL A 387 5.18 37.88 15.74
N TRP A 388 6.10 38.45 14.96
CA TRP A 388 7.53 38.24 15.12
C TRP A 388 8.07 38.67 16.47
N ARG A 389 7.53 39.74 17.09
CA ARG A 389 7.98 40.27 18.38
C ARG A 389 7.82 39.27 19.53
N ASN A 390 6.94 38.33 19.41
CA ASN A 390 6.67 37.29 20.41
C ASN A 390 7.62 36.10 20.30
N PHE A 391 8.45 36.05 19.25
CA PHE A 391 9.46 35.01 19.06
C PHE A 391 10.79 35.45 19.69
N GLY A 392 11.26 34.69 20.67
CA GLY A 392 12.63 34.82 21.16
C GLY A 392 13.64 34.36 20.09
N ASN A 393 14.94 34.64 20.31
CA ASN A 393 16.03 34.19 19.44
C ASN A 393 16.14 32.67 19.45
N THR A 394 15.31 31.99 18.63
CA THR A 394 15.27 30.54 18.52
C THR A 394 15.85 30.10 17.18
N PRO A 395 16.36 28.86 17.05
CA PRO A 395 16.76 28.26 15.76
C PRO A 395 15.68 28.35 14.70
N GLN A 396 14.39 28.29 15.10
CA GLN A 396 13.23 28.44 14.24
C GLN A 396 13.15 29.81 13.58
N GLN A 397 13.52 30.86 14.29
CA GLN A 397 13.54 32.24 13.76
C GLN A 397 14.63 32.42 12.69
N ALA A 398 15.79 31.80 12.89
CA ALA A 398 16.87 31.83 11.91
C ALA A 398 16.48 31.06 10.65
N GLU A 399 15.75 29.96 10.79
CA GLU A 399 15.25 29.17 9.65
C GLU A 399 14.14 29.91 8.89
N LEU A 400 13.20 30.54 9.58
CA LEU A 400 12.21 31.43 9.00
C LEU A 400 12.85 32.59 8.23
N ALA A 401 13.83 33.24 8.82
CA ALA A 401 14.58 34.31 8.14
C ALA A 401 15.26 33.80 6.87
N ARG A 402 15.80 32.59 6.87
CA ARG A 402 16.42 31.98 5.71
C ARG A 402 15.40 31.64 4.60
N LEU A 403 14.22 31.19 4.97
CA LEU A 403 13.15 30.85 4.02
C LEU A 403 12.56 32.08 3.34
N PHE A 404 12.44 33.20 4.08
CA PHE A 404 11.81 34.42 3.56
C PHE A 404 12.80 35.45 3.02
N ASN A 405 14.10 35.34 3.32
CA ASN A 405 15.11 36.33 2.94
C ASN A 405 15.69 36.19 1.54
N GLY A 406 15.13 35.34 0.70
CA GLY A 406 15.65 35.19 -0.65
C GLY A 406 14.69 34.45 -1.59
N PRO A 407 13.58 35.09 -2.02
CA PRO A 407 12.76 34.51 -3.09
C PRO A 407 13.63 34.31 -4.32
N LYS A 408 13.56 33.12 -4.92
CA LYS A 408 14.37 32.75 -6.07
C LYS A 408 13.43 32.39 -7.22
N VAL A 409 13.81 32.83 -8.41
CA VAL A 409 13.14 32.41 -9.64
C VAL A 409 13.50 30.97 -9.94
N MET A 410 12.50 30.13 -10.14
CA MET A 410 12.66 28.75 -10.58
C MET A 410 12.53 28.67 -12.10
N HIS A 411 13.48 28.01 -12.74
CA HIS A 411 13.34 27.61 -14.13
C HIS A 411 12.55 26.28 -14.18
N ARG A 412 11.43 26.28 -14.90
CA ARG A 412 10.51 25.17 -15.09
C ARG A 412 10.39 24.83 -16.56
N ILE A 413 10.10 23.59 -16.84
CA ILE A 413 9.66 23.13 -18.15
C ILE A 413 8.16 22.87 -18.06
N ARG A 414 7.37 23.60 -18.83
CA ARG A 414 5.92 23.38 -18.96
C ARG A 414 5.67 22.47 -20.15
N LEU A 415 5.19 21.26 -19.87
CA LEU A 415 4.80 20.27 -20.86
C LEU A 415 3.31 20.41 -21.16
N THR A 416 2.93 20.51 -22.41
CA THR A 416 1.52 20.43 -22.84
C THR A 416 1.21 19.01 -23.26
N ASN A 417 0.27 18.37 -22.56
CA ASN A 417 -0.12 16.99 -22.83
C ASN A 417 -0.97 16.88 -24.09
N SER A 418 -0.33 16.66 -25.23
CA SER A 418 -1.00 16.39 -26.50
C SER A 418 -1.25 14.90 -26.77
N SER A 419 -0.99 14.02 -25.80
CA SER A 419 -1.23 12.59 -25.92
C SER A 419 -2.70 12.24 -25.64
N GLU A 420 -3.09 11.01 -25.96
CA GLU A 420 -4.42 10.47 -25.68
C GLU A 420 -4.60 10.04 -24.20
N TYR A 421 -3.49 9.96 -23.44
CA TYR A 421 -3.47 9.48 -22.07
C TYR A 421 -3.17 10.62 -21.10
N PRO A 422 -3.73 10.58 -19.88
CA PRO A 422 -3.36 11.54 -18.87
C PRO A 422 -1.91 11.30 -18.41
N LEU A 423 -1.18 12.37 -18.17
CA LEU A 423 0.04 12.31 -17.37
C LEU A 423 -0.35 12.07 -15.92
N THR A 424 0.24 11.07 -15.29
CA THR A 424 -0.03 10.78 -13.88
C THR A 424 1.05 11.37 -12.99
N THR A 425 0.70 11.74 -11.76
CA THR A 425 1.69 12.22 -10.78
C THR A 425 2.74 11.15 -10.51
N ALA A 426 4.01 11.47 -10.82
CA ALA A 426 5.14 10.54 -10.69
C ALA A 426 6.49 11.28 -10.75
N PRO A 427 7.57 10.70 -10.23
CA PRO A 427 8.92 11.20 -10.43
C PRO A 427 9.24 11.31 -11.93
N ALA A 428 9.93 12.38 -12.32
CA ALA A 428 10.36 12.63 -13.67
C ALA A 428 11.85 12.98 -13.73
N LEU A 429 12.63 12.20 -14.47
CA LEU A 429 14.02 12.48 -14.74
C LEU A 429 14.13 13.30 -16.02
N ILE A 430 14.68 14.50 -15.94
CA ILE A 430 14.80 15.44 -17.05
C ILE A 430 16.20 15.37 -17.64
N LEU A 431 16.29 15.13 -18.95
CA LEU A 431 17.54 15.03 -19.68
C LEU A 431 17.57 15.98 -20.87
N ARG A 432 18.79 16.43 -21.22
CA ARG A 432 19.10 17.10 -22.48
C ARG A 432 20.47 16.63 -22.98
N ASP A 433 20.58 16.28 -24.23
CA ASP A 433 21.84 15.79 -24.85
C ASP A 433 22.49 14.65 -24.05
N ASN A 434 21.68 13.68 -23.60
CA ASN A 434 22.07 12.55 -22.72
C ASN A 434 22.65 12.95 -21.35
N ARG A 435 22.47 14.19 -20.92
CA ARG A 435 22.87 14.66 -19.60
C ARG A 435 21.66 14.89 -18.73
N VAL A 436 21.73 14.41 -17.49
CA VAL A 436 20.69 14.68 -16.50
C VAL A 436 20.74 16.16 -16.14
N LEU A 437 19.62 16.85 -16.26
CA LEU A 437 19.44 18.22 -15.82
C LEU A 437 18.88 18.29 -14.42
N ALA A 438 17.80 17.53 -14.18
CA ALA A 438 17.09 17.56 -12.89
C ALA A 438 16.26 16.30 -12.70
N GLN A 439 15.76 16.13 -11.47
CA GLN A 439 14.66 15.26 -11.13
C GLN A 439 13.54 16.12 -10.57
N GLY A 440 12.38 16.07 -11.21
CA GLY A 440 11.18 16.78 -10.79
C GLY A 440 10.02 15.83 -10.49
N LEU A 441 8.87 16.40 -10.19
CA LEU A 441 7.62 15.69 -10.00
C LEU A 441 6.69 16.06 -11.17
N MET A 442 6.38 15.09 -12.04
CA MET A 442 5.29 15.22 -13.01
C MET A 442 3.99 15.33 -12.24
N THR A 443 3.22 16.36 -12.49
CA THR A 443 1.87 16.50 -11.93
C THR A 443 0.83 15.91 -12.87
N TYR A 444 -0.34 15.56 -12.35
CA TYR A 444 -1.43 15.09 -13.19
C TYR A 444 -1.82 16.14 -14.22
N ALA A 445 -1.89 15.73 -15.48
CA ALA A 445 -2.40 16.55 -16.57
C ALA A 445 -3.26 15.71 -17.51
N ALA A 446 -4.54 16.05 -17.62
CA ALA A 446 -5.43 15.45 -18.61
C ALA A 446 -4.94 15.74 -20.04
N PRO A 447 -5.39 15.01 -21.07
CA PRO A 447 -5.17 15.40 -22.45
C PRO A 447 -5.56 16.88 -22.70
N GLY A 448 -4.64 17.65 -23.26
CA GLY A 448 -4.77 19.10 -23.46
C GLY A 448 -4.36 19.97 -22.27
N GLY A 449 -4.09 19.40 -21.12
CA GLY A 449 -3.61 20.11 -19.93
C GLY A 449 -2.09 20.26 -19.87
N ASP A 450 -1.62 21.10 -18.96
CA ASP A 450 -0.20 21.38 -18.75
C ASP A 450 0.32 20.72 -17.46
N SER A 451 1.63 20.37 -17.47
CA SER A 451 2.37 19.94 -16.30
C SER A 451 3.71 20.67 -16.22
N ASP A 452 3.98 21.28 -15.08
CA ASP A 452 5.23 22.02 -14.83
C ASP A 452 6.24 21.13 -14.10
N LEU A 453 7.47 21.08 -14.62
CA LEU A 453 8.59 20.37 -14.02
C LEU A 453 9.67 21.36 -13.60
N ASP A 454 9.97 21.39 -12.31
CA ASP A 454 11.08 22.20 -11.80
C ASP A 454 12.42 21.63 -12.28
N VAL A 455 13.25 22.49 -12.86
CA VAL A 455 14.59 22.14 -13.36
C VAL A 455 15.67 22.65 -12.41
N THR A 456 15.72 23.96 -12.19
CA THR A 456 16.75 24.57 -11.34
C THR A 456 16.35 25.98 -10.91
N THR A 457 17.05 26.51 -9.91
CA THR A 457 16.98 27.95 -9.60
C THR A 457 17.66 28.73 -10.71
N ALA A 458 16.97 29.74 -11.26
CA ALA A 458 17.54 30.65 -12.25
C ALA A 458 18.54 31.61 -11.58
N VAL A 459 19.82 31.23 -11.57
CA VAL A 459 20.89 32.00 -10.91
C VAL A 459 21.15 33.36 -11.58
N ASP A 460 20.75 33.47 -12.84
CA ASP A 460 20.89 34.69 -13.62
C ASP A 460 19.77 35.72 -13.35
N VAL A 461 18.84 35.43 -12.46
CA VAL A 461 17.76 36.35 -12.09
C VAL A 461 17.90 36.77 -10.65
N ARG A 462 18.17 38.05 -10.42
CA ARG A 462 18.21 38.63 -9.09
C ARG A 462 16.82 39.12 -8.69
N VAL A 463 16.41 38.80 -7.49
CA VAL A 463 15.15 39.23 -6.88
C VAL A 463 15.42 40.02 -5.64
N LYS A 464 14.78 41.19 -5.48
CA LYS A 464 14.74 41.97 -4.25
C LYS A 464 13.31 42.33 -3.92
N LYS A 465 12.83 41.84 -2.79
CA LYS A 465 11.49 42.15 -2.28
C LYS A 465 11.58 43.10 -1.08
N THR A 466 10.70 44.08 -1.04
CA THR A 466 10.54 44.99 0.11
C THR A 466 9.07 45.27 0.36
N ASP A 467 8.65 45.29 1.63
CA ASP A 467 7.34 45.77 2.06
C ASP A 467 7.60 46.85 3.12
N ILE A 468 7.06 48.05 2.92
CA ILE A 468 7.28 49.21 3.79
C ILE A 468 5.92 49.70 4.29
N GLU A 469 5.80 49.89 5.62
CA GLU A 469 4.62 50.51 6.21
C GLU A 469 4.53 51.97 5.73
N THR A 470 3.43 52.33 5.12
CA THR A 470 3.16 53.69 4.60
C THR A 470 2.25 54.48 5.52
N LYS A 471 1.32 53.79 6.18
CA LYS A 471 0.35 54.46 7.07
C LYS A 471 -0.12 53.50 8.14
N ARG A 472 -0.31 54.03 9.35
CA ARG A 472 -0.98 53.34 10.44
C ARG A 472 -2.17 54.16 10.90
N THR A 473 -3.37 53.59 10.81
CA THR A 473 -4.63 54.24 11.19
C THR A 473 -5.17 53.53 12.44
N PRO A 474 -5.07 54.17 13.63
CA PRO A 474 -5.67 53.61 14.84
C PRO A 474 -7.20 53.59 14.72
N ASN A 475 -7.84 52.61 15.36
CA ASN A 475 -9.28 52.52 15.46
C ASN A 475 -10.01 52.56 14.09
N ALA A 476 -9.40 51.98 13.07
CA ALA A 476 -9.93 51.94 11.70
C ALA A 476 -11.19 51.09 11.56
N ALA A 477 -11.38 50.13 12.47
CA ALA A 477 -12.59 49.32 12.54
C ALA A 477 -12.98 49.00 13.98
N THR A 478 -14.27 48.80 14.22
CA THR A 478 -14.79 48.37 15.54
C THR A 478 -15.61 47.10 15.33
N TRP A 479 -15.31 46.06 16.12
CA TRP A 479 -16.05 44.82 16.08
C TRP A 479 -16.15 44.18 17.45
N GLN A 480 -17.33 43.78 17.86
CA GLN A 480 -17.63 43.22 19.19
C GLN A 480 -17.16 44.07 20.38
N GLY A 481 -17.18 45.39 20.18
CA GLY A 481 -16.72 46.34 21.20
C GLY A 481 -15.24 46.64 21.22
N ASP A 482 -14.44 45.92 20.47
CA ASP A 482 -13.02 46.11 20.32
C ASP A 482 -12.67 46.99 19.11
N GLN A 483 -11.57 47.73 19.23
CA GLN A 483 -11.07 48.62 18.19
C GLN A 483 -9.82 48.00 17.52
N TYR A 484 -9.78 48.07 16.20
CA TYR A 484 -8.72 47.51 15.37
C TYR A 484 -8.06 48.62 14.55
N GLY A 485 -6.74 48.63 14.60
CA GLY A 485 -5.92 49.52 13.76
C GLY A 485 -5.68 48.90 12.40
N ARG A 486 -5.65 49.71 11.35
CA ARG A 486 -5.28 49.31 9.99
C ARG A 486 -3.84 49.73 9.70
N ILE A 487 -3.06 48.85 9.14
CA ILE A 487 -1.68 49.05 8.72
C ILE A 487 -1.64 48.91 7.21
N ASP A 488 -1.28 50.00 6.51
CA ASP A 488 -1.14 50.03 5.06
C ASP A 488 0.33 49.89 4.68
N LEU A 489 0.62 49.05 3.68
CA LEU A 489 1.99 48.77 3.22
C LEU A 489 2.10 48.98 1.72
N ALA A 490 3.26 49.49 1.29
CA ALA A 490 3.69 49.47 -0.10
C ALA A 490 4.70 48.34 -0.29
N GLY A 491 4.37 47.42 -1.16
CA GLY A 491 5.23 46.31 -1.56
C GLY A 491 5.93 46.61 -2.89
N LYS A 492 7.18 46.19 -3.01
CA LYS A 492 7.97 46.27 -4.24
C LYS A 492 8.71 44.97 -4.45
N ILE A 493 8.66 44.44 -5.67
CA ILE A 493 9.48 43.34 -6.14
C ILE A 493 10.31 43.86 -7.31
N ALA A 494 11.62 43.93 -7.15
CA ALA A 494 12.54 44.31 -8.20
C ALA A 494 13.24 43.08 -8.75
N LEU A 495 13.12 42.88 -10.06
CA LEU A 495 13.67 41.76 -10.83
C LEU A 495 14.72 42.29 -11.79
N THR A 496 15.87 41.62 -11.91
CA THR A 496 16.89 41.91 -12.89
C THR A 496 17.40 40.63 -13.48
N SER A 497 17.27 40.48 -14.81
CA SER A 497 17.80 39.34 -15.57
C SER A 497 19.20 39.65 -16.10
N PHE A 498 20.15 38.75 -15.85
CA PHE A 498 21.48 38.75 -16.46
C PHE A 498 21.59 37.71 -17.59
N ALA A 499 20.47 37.12 -18.00
CA ALA A 499 20.41 36.24 -19.17
C ALA A 499 20.77 37.02 -20.44
N LYS A 500 21.22 36.32 -21.49
CA LYS A 500 21.59 36.93 -22.79
C LYS A 500 20.38 37.29 -23.64
N GLN A 501 19.23 36.76 -23.36
CA GLN A 501 17.99 36.96 -24.10
C GLN A 501 16.87 37.35 -23.12
N PRO A 502 15.83 38.06 -23.61
CA PRO A 502 14.65 38.31 -22.81
C PRO A 502 14.02 37.01 -22.29
N ILE A 503 13.56 37.06 -21.07
CA ILE A 503 12.87 35.92 -20.43
C ILE A 503 11.50 36.36 -19.91
N GLU A 504 10.50 35.50 -20.08
CA GLU A 504 9.18 35.69 -19.46
C GLU A 504 9.16 35.08 -18.07
N VAL A 505 8.75 35.88 -17.09
CA VAL A 505 8.68 35.47 -15.68
C VAL A 505 7.25 35.58 -15.18
N GLU A 506 6.71 34.48 -14.67
CA GLU A 506 5.46 34.42 -13.94
C GLU A 506 5.75 34.71 -12.45
N VAL A 507 5.16 35.78 -11.91
CA VAL A 507 5.37 36.20 -10.52
C VAL A 507 4.08 36.08 -9.74
N VAL A 508 4.10 35.33 -8.64
CA VAL A 508 2.97 35.21 -7.72
C VAL A 508 3.41 35.71 -6.34
N ARG A 509 2.68 36.69 -5.81
CA ARG A 509 2.87 37.22 -4.48
C ARG A 509 1.63 36.97 -3.64
N ASN A 510 1.76 36.18 -2.58
CA ASN A 510 0.71 36.01 -1.56
C ASN A 510 1.01 36.90 -0.35
N VAL A 511 0.00 37.56 0.20
CA VAL A 511 0.09 38.38 1.42
C VAL A 511 -0.96 37.96 2.43
N LEU A 512 -0.65 38.06 3.70
CA LEU A 512 -1.62 37.90 4.80
C LEU A 512 -2.33 39.23 5.05
N GLY A 513 -3.33 39.53 4.27
CA GLY A 513 -4.04 40.78 4.28
C GLY A 513 -4.80 41.00 2.98
N ASN A 514 -5.23 42.21 2.77
CA ASN A 514 -6.06 42.60 1.63
C ASN A 514 -5.23 43.42 0.66
N VAL A 515 -5.11 42.98 -0.59
CA VAL A 515 -4.43 43.74 -1.64
C VAL A 515 -5.39 44.78 -2.19
N SER A 516 -4.90 46.01 -2.36
CA SER A 516 -5.70 47.14 -2.89
C SER A 516 -5.36 47.45 -4.33
N GLU A 517 -4.07 47.51 -4.68
CA GLU A 517 -3.61 47.92 -6.00
C GLU A 517 -2.38 47.11 -6.43
N ALA A 518 -2.20 46.91 -7.72
CA ALA A 518 -1.01 46.36 -8.32
C ALA A 518 -0.75 47.02 -9.69
N ASP A 519 0.49 47.36 -9.98
CA ASP A 519 0.90 47.90 -11.28
C ASP A 519 1.12 46.81 -12.34
N HIS A 520 1.57 47.15 -13.53
CA HIS A 520 1.90 46.24 -14.63
C HIS A 520 0.79 45.20 -14.93
N GLN A 521 -0.47 45.61 -14.81
CA GLN A 521 -1.64 44.76 -15.02
C GLN A 521 -1.67 43.54 -14.06
N GLY A 522 -1.11 43.67 -12.86
CA GLY A 522 -1.14 42.63 -11.86
C GLY A 522 -2.57 42.21 -11.53
N ARG A 523 -2.87 40.94 -11.69
CA ARG A 523 -4.19 40.37 -11.35
C ARG A 523 -4.27 40.17 -9.84
N ILE A 524 -5.24 40.84 -9.22
CA ILE A 524 -5.47 40.76 -7.79
C ILE A 524 -6.62 39.78 -7.52
N GLU A 525 -6.38 38.85 -6.61
CA GLU A 525 -7.38 37.88 -6.15
C GLU A 525 -7.37 37.80 -4.63
N MET A 526 -8.55 37.67 -4.02
CA MET A 526 -8.66 37.22 -2.62
C MET A 526 -8.82 35.70 -2.64
N VAL A 527 -7.88 35.02 -2.03
CA VAL A 527 -7.82 33.57 -2.06
C VAL A 527 -8.77 32.99 -1.02
N ASN A 528 -9.73 32.19 -1.46
CA ASN A 528 -10.47 31.33 -0.57
C ASN A 528 -9.60 30.09 -0.25
N ILE A 529 -9.00 30.06 0.93
CA ILE A 529 -8.10 28.98 1.34
C ILE A 529 -8.77 27.61 1.43
N PHE A 530 -10.08 27.54 1.45
CA PHE A 530 -10.85 26.29 1.47
C PHE A 530 -11.17 25.77 0.06
N GLU A 531 -11.07 26.60 -0.96
CA GLU A 531 -11.41 26.27 -2.34
C GLU A 531 -10.20 26.29 -3.28
N ASP A 532 -9.14 27.01 -2.92
CA ASP A 532 -7.93 27.10 -3.76
C ASP A 532 -7.14 25.80 -3.69
N PRO A 533 -6.92 25.09 -4.81
CA PRO A 533 -6.22 23.82 -4.83
C PRO A 533 -4.76 23.92 -4.36
N THR A 534 -4.14 25.10 -4.40
CA THR A 534 -2.79 25.30 -3.87
C THR A 534 -2.75 25.27 -2.34
N PHE A 535 -3.89 25.47 -1.69
CA PHE A 535 -4.09 25.35 -0.25
C PHE A 535 -4.86 24.09 0.15
N GLY A 536 -5.52 23.41 -0.77
CA GLY A 536 -6.27 22.16 -0.54
C GLY A 536 -5.40 20.91 -0.43
N ALA A 537 -4.16 20.96 -0.92
CA ALA A 537 -3.20 19.88 -0.75
C ALA A 537 -2.77 19.74 0.71
N VAL A 538 -2.46 18.51 1.12
CA VAL A 538 -2.05 18.19 2.50
C VAL A 538 -0.87 19.06 2.91
N GLY A 539 -1.08 19.89 3.93
CA GLY A 539 -0.08 20.87 4.39
C GLY A 539 -0.29 22.29 3.85
N SER A 540 -1.49 22.64 3.42
CA SER A 540 -1.88 23.90 2.79
C SER A 540 -1.54 25.18 3.57
N TYR A 541 -1.37 25.08 4.86
CA TYR A 541 -0.77 26.16 5.64
C TYR A 541 0.75 25.97 5.64
N PRO A 542 1.55 27.08 5.52
CA PRO A 542 2.98 26.99 5.76
C PRO A 542 3.23 26.29 7.10
N TYR A 543 4.24 25.40 7.17
CA TYR A 543 4.52 24.60 8.38
C TYR A 543 4.70 25.45 9.64
N TRP A 544 5.10 26.71 9.50
CA TRP A 544 5.21 27.68 10.57
C TRP A 544 3.86 28.24 11.04
N TRP A 545 2.75 28.03 10.28
CA TRP A 545 1.42 28.55 10.66
C TRP A 545 0.96 28.04 12.03
N GLY A 546 1.16 26.78 12.31
CA GLY A 546 0.85 26.17 13.61
C GLY A 546 1.74 26.61 14.77
N TRP A 547 2.84 27.32 14.49
CA TRP A 547 3.72 27.85 15.53
C TRP A 547 3.18 29.11 16.19
N PHE A 548 2.19 29.74 15.57
CA PHE A 548 1.60 30.98 16.05
C PHE A 548 0.22 30.75 16.64
N ASN A 549 -0.04 31.41 17.75
CA ASN A 549 -1.36 31.49 18.32
C ASN A 549 -2.10 32.65 17.64
N TRP A 550 -2.71 32.35 16.49
CA TRP A 550 -3.45 33.34 15.72
C TRP A 550 -4.64 33.84 16.53
N PRO A 551 -4.84 35.17 16.66
CA PRO A 551 -6.03 35.67 17.29
C PRO A 551 -7.29 35.20 16.57
N TRP A 552 -8.30 34.81 17.32
CA TRP A 552 -9.55 34.29 16.78
C TRP A 552 -10.27 35.26 15.83
N TRP A 553 -10.06 36.59 16.00
CA TRP A 553 -10.61 37.66 15.15
C TRP A 553 -9.83 37.85 13.84
N TRP A 554 -8.63 37.25 13.67
CA TRP A 554 -7.74 37.48 12.53
C TRP A 554 -8.46 37.29 11.20
N ASN A 555 -9.11 36.16 11.00
CA ASN A 555 -9.80 35.82 9.75
C ASN A 555 -11.07 36.65 9.48
N HIS A 556 -11.51 37.46 10.44
CA HIS A 556 -12.65 38.34 10.22
C HIS A 556 -12.27 39.57 9.36
N PHE A 557 -11.07 40.08 9.56
CA PHE A 557 -10.60 41.30 8.89
C PHE A 557 -9.58 41.04 7.80
N ASN A 558 -8.80 39.96 7.92
CA ASN A 558 -7.64 39.70 7.09
C ASN A 558 -7.85 38.40 6.29
N GLY A 559 -7.74 38.50 4.97
CA GLY A 559 -7.73 37.39 4.07
C GLY A 559 -6.31 37.00 3.64
N VAL A 560 -6.22 36.15 2.63
CA VAL A 560 -5.02 35.91 1.86
C VAL A 560 -5.19 36.58 0.50
N GLY A 561 -4.46 37.67 0.29
CA GLY A 561 -4.43 38.36 -0.98
C GLY A 561 -3.34 37.76 -1.88
N ARG A 562 -3.65 37.58 -3.16
CA ARG A 562 -2.74 37.13 -4.19
C ARG A 562 -2.64 38.17 -5.30
N VAL A 563 -1.42 38.45 -5.75
CA VAL A 563 -1.17 39.20 -6.97
C VAL A 563 -0.35 38.35 -7.91
N SER A 564 -0.76 38.27 -9.16
CA SER A 564 -0.09 37.52 -10.21
C SER A 564 0.27 38.44 -11.36
N TRP A 565 1.51 38.35 -11.83
CA TRP A 565 2.03 39.07 -13.00
C TRP A 565 2.67 38.09 -13.97
N THR A 566 2.63 38.43 -15.24
CA THR A 566 3.49 37.85 -16.28
C THR A 566 4.27 38.99 -16.91
N VAL A 567 5.59 38.99 -16.75
CA VAL A 567 6.45 40.09 -17.19
C VAL A 567 7.62 39.57 -18.01
N THR A 568 8.01 40.33 -19.02
CA THR A 568 9.24 40.09 -19.80
C THR A 568 10.37 40.87 -19.16
N LEU A 569 11.44 40.19 -18.79
CA LEU A 569 12.67 40.83 -18.32
C LEU A 569 13.66 40.95 -19.45
N GLU A 570 13.98 42.19 -19.79
CA GLU A 570 15.07 42.47 -20.72
C GLU A 570 16.44 42.28 -20.05
N PRO A 571 17.48 41.90 -20.82
CA PRO A 571 18.81 41.69 -20.28
C PRO A 571 19.38 42.94 -19.58
N ASN A 572 19.78 42.79 -18.32
CA ASN A 572 20.37 43.82 -17.46
C ASN A 572 19.46 45.03 -17.14
N GLU A 573 18.19 44.99 -17.51
CA GLU A 573 17.24 46.03 -17.15
C GLU A 573 16.44 45.61 -15.88
N PRO A 574 16.39 46.49 -14.86
CA PRO A 574 15.60 46.23 -13.68
C PRO A 574 14.11 46.44 -13.95
N GLN A 575 13.27 45.46 -13.66
CA GLN A 575 11.82 45.57 -13.69
C GLN A 575 11.30 45.66 -12.25
N GLU A 576 10.47 46.66 -11.96
CA GLU A 576 9.89 46.87 -10.63
C GLU A 576 8.37 46.58 -10.69
N LEU A 577 7.88 45.71 -9.81
CA LEU A 577 6.47 45.42 -9.63
C LEU A 577 6.04 45.99 -8.27
N ASN A 578 5.12 46.94 -8.32
CA ASN A 578 4.64 47.61 -7.11
C ASN A 578 3.20 47.17 -6.80
N TYR A 579 2.91 47.02 -5.52
CA TYR A 579 1.59 46.68 -5.04
C TYR A 579 1.34 47.32 -3.68
N THR A 580 0.07 47.54 -3.34
CA THR A 580 -0.34 48.06 -2.04
C THR A 580 -1.28 47.03 -1.38
N TRP A 581 -1.07 46.87 -0.08
CA TRP A 581 -1.87 45.93 0.69
C TRP A 581 -2.00 46.43 2.13
N ASN A 582 -2.97 45.88 2.87
CA ASN A 582 -3.20 46.22 4.25
C ASN A 582 -3.61 45.02 5.08
N TYR A 583 -3.42 45.13 6.38
CA TYR A 583 -3.97 44.21 7.35
C TYR A 583 -4.42 44.95 8.59
N TYR A 584 -5.33 44.32 9.32
CA TYR A 584 -5.83 44.84 10.58
C TYR A 584 -5.14 44.13 11.73
N TRP A 585 -4.84 44.90 12.76
CA TRP A 585 -4.23 44.44 14.00
C TRP A 585 -4.82 45.16 15.22
N ARG A 586 -4.81 44.48 16.39
CA ARG A 586 -5.29 45.01 17.67
C ARG A 586 -4.14 45.26 18.61
#